data_e072739f2711e97553fc1da2f2f49644
#
_entry.id   e072739f2711e97553fc1da2f2f49644
#
_cell.length_a   1.000
_cell.length_b   1.000
_cell.length_c   1.000
_cell.angle_alpha   90.00
_cell.angle_beta   90.00
_cell.angle_gamma   90.00
#
_symmetry.space_group_name_H-M   'P 1'
#
loop_
_entity.id
_entity.type
_entity.pdbx_description
1 polymer ?
#
loop_
_entity_poly.entity_id
_entity_poly.type
_entity_poly.pdbx_seq_one_letter_code
_entity_poly.pdbx_strand_id
1 'polypeptide(L)'
;MLSMSSLNPRQQEAVHHTEGPLLVLAGAGSGKTSVITRKIAHLVQNCGLPARYIVAVTFTNKAAREMKERASRLLKGRAAHGLTVSTFHNLGLNIIRKECAALGYKLGFSIFDEGDSKALLAEIMLKEYSGDDGVDEIRRLIGGWKDELISPEQALEQARGAQQSTAAALYGEYQRTLKAYNAVDFDDLIGLPVKLFQEQPQILAKWQRRIRYLLIDEYQDTNASQYRLLGLLAGERGQFTAVGDDDQSIYAWRGARPENLLQLKGGVRSGIG
;
A
#
# COMPACT_ATOMS: atom_id res chain seq x y z
N MET A 1 -25.99 15.18 14.68
CA MET A 1 -24.68 15.89 14.76
C MET A 1 -23.72 14.99 15.52
N LEU A 2 -22.60 14.60 14.90
CA LEU A 2 -21.52 13.90 15.60
C LEU A 2 -20.88 14.89 16.57
N SER A 3 -20.76 14.51 17.84
CA SER A 3 -20.05 15.33 18.82
C SER A 3 -18.56 15.44 18.39
N MET A 4 -18.18 16.58 17.86
CA MET A 4 -16.79 16.96 17.59
C MET A 4 -16.05 17.35 18.89
N SER A 5 -16.73 17.30 20.01
CA SER A 5 -16.26 17.80 21.32
C SER A 5 -15.06 17.05 21.91
N SER A 6 -14.61 15.96 21.28
CA SER A 6 -13.45 15.19 21.72
C SER A 6 -12.19 15.39 20.84
N LEU A 7 -12.28 16.20 19.78
CA LEU A 7 -11.14 16.52 18.92
C LEU A 7 -10.59 17.90 19.28
N ASN A 8 -9.27 18.03 19.31
CA ASN A 8 -8.62 19.34 19.40
C ASN A 8 -8.79 20.15 18.09
N PRO A 9 -8.53 21.47 18.09
CA PRO A 9 -8.74 22.32 16.91
C PRO A 9 -7.99 21.83 15.67
N ARG A 10 -6.76 21.36 15.80
CA ARG A 10 -5.96 20.85 14.67
C ARG A 10 -6.50 19.53 14.11
N GLN A 11 -6.98 18.65 14.97
CA GLN A 11 -7.67 17.43 14.54
C GLN A 11 -8.96 17.76 13.79
N GLN A 12 -9.71 18.76 14.25
CA GLN A 12 -10.92 19.25 13.57
C GLN A 12 -10.58 19.82 12.19
N GLU A 13 -9.52 20.61 12.08
CA GLU A 13 -9.03 21.13 10.81
C GLU A 13 -8.66 19.99 9.84
N ALA A 14 -7.95 18.98 10.33
CA ALA A 14 -7.60 17.81 9.52
C ALA A 14 -8.83 17.04 9.04
N VAL A 15 -9.88 16.91 9.84
CA VAL A 15 -11.14 16.28 9.46
C VAL A 15 -11.88 17.10 8.39
N HIS A 16 -11.87 18.42 8.48
CA HIS A 16 -12.59 19.30 7.55
C HIS A 16 -11.82 19.56 6.24
N HIS A 17 -10.51 19.32 6.20
CA HIS A 17 -9.72 19.47 4.96
C HIS A 17 -10.04 18.32 3.99
N THR A 18 -10.90 18.55 3.01
CA THR A 18 -11.43 17.53 2.11
C THR A 18 -10.94 17.63 0.68
N GLU A 19 -10.20 18.67 0.33
CA GLU A 19 -9.67 18.90 -1.01
C GLU A 19 -8.14 18.80 -1.03
N GLY A 20 -7.61 18.05 -1.99
CA GLY A 20 -6.18 17.87 -2.17
C GLY A 20 -5.54 16.92 -1.13
N PRO A 21 -4.21 16.80 -1.19
CA PRO A 21 -3.46 15.94 -0.28
C PRO A 21 -3.30 16.58 1.10
N LEU A 22 -3.46 15.77 2.14
CA LEU A 22 -3.22 16.15 3.52
C LEU A 22 -2.28 15.16 4.19
N LEU A 23 -1.22 15.63 4.80
CA LEU A 23 -0.38 14.87 5.69
C LEU A 23 -0.61 15.34 7.13
N VAL A 24 -1.04 14.42 7.98
CA VAL A 24 -1.27 14.64 9.42
C VAL A 24 -0.14 13.98 10.18
N LEU A 25 0.69 14.76 10.83
CA LEU A 25 1.76 14.28 11.69
C LEU A 25 1.32 14.41 13.15
N ALA A 26 1.48 13.34 13.90
CA ALA A 26 0.97 13.28 15.27
C ALA A 26 1.78 12.30 16.11
N GLY A 27 2.13 12.69 17.31
CA GLY A 27 2.83 11.81 18.25
C GLY A 27 2.01 10.60 18.69
N ALA A 28 2.66 9.68 19.38
CA ALA A 28 2.01 8.49 19.93
C ALA A 28 0.86 8.87 20.85
N GLY A 29 -0.28 8.19 20.72
CA GLY A 29 -1.47 8.44 21.57
C GLY A 29 -2.30 9.68 21.20
N SER A 30 -1.93 10.42 20.15
CA SER A 30 -2.59 11.68 19.74
C SER A 30 -3.96 11.51 19.06
N GLY A 31 -4.51 10.29 19.02
CA GLY A 31 -5.81 10.05 18.40
C GLY A 31 -5.82 9.97 16.87
N LYS A 32 -4.70 9.61 16.24
CA LYS A 32 -4.54 9.44 14.77
C LYS A 32 -5.68 8.66 14.12
N THR A 33 -6.00 7.48 14.64
CA THR A 33 -7.09 6.63 14.13
C THR A 33 -8.45 7.31 14.28
N SER A 34 -8.63 8.13 15.30
CA SER A 34 -9.86 8.92 15.49
C SER A 34 -10.03 9.97 14.39
N VAL A 35 -8.95 10.60 13.95
CA VAL A 35 -8.99 11.55 12.82
C VAL A 35 -9.47 10.86 11.55
N ILE A 36 -8.91 9.68 11.21
CA ILE A 36 -9.31 8.92 10.02
C ILE A 36 -10.79 8.54 10.08
N THR A 37 -11.25 7.93 11.15
CA THR A 37 -12.64 7.47 11.28
C THR A 37 -13.64 8.61 11.24
N ARG A 38 -13.34 9.73 11.89
CA ARG A 38 -14.18 10.94 11.86
C ARG A 38 -14.15 11.62 10.49
N LYS A 39 -13.04 11.61 9.82
CA LYS A 39 -12.93 12.11 8.44
C LYS A 39 -13.78 11.28 7.47
N ILE A 40 -13.77 9.97 7.59
CA ILE A 40 -14.66 9.10 6.81
C ILE A 40 -16.11 9.48 7.05
N ALA A 41 -16.50 9.65 8.31
CA ALA A 41 -17.86 10.06 8.66
C ALA A 41 -18.22 11.45 8.09
N HIS A 42 -17.29 12.41 8.16
CA HIS A 42 -17.46 13.75 7.60
C HIS A 42 -17.63 13.72 6.08
N LEU A 43 -16.79 12.99 5.36
CA LEU A 43 -16.88 12.82 3.91
C LEU A 43 -18.23 12.27 3.47
N VAL A 44 -18.76 11.28 4.19
CA VAL A 44 -20.05 10.66 3.85
C VAL A 44 -21.23 11.54 4.27
N GLN A 45 -21.25 12.04 5.51
CA GLN A 45 -22.43 12.69 6.09
C GLN A 45 -22.54 14.17 5.72
N ASN A 46 -21.41 14.86 5.63
CA ASN A 46 -21.37 16.30 5.40
C ASN A 46 -21.02 16.66 3.96
N CYS A 47 -20.11 15.91 3.33
CA CYS A 47 -19.70 16.16 1.94
C CYS A 47 -20.49 15.35 0.93
N GLY A 48 -21.36 14.43 1.35
CA GLY A 48 -22.20 13.62 0.48
C GLY A 48 -21.45 12.60 -0.38
N LEU A 49 -20.19 12.27 -0.04
CA LEU A 49 -19.42 11.27 -0.76
C LEU A 49 -19.86 9.85 -0.36
N PRO A 50 -20.43 9.05 -1.27
CA PRO A 50 -20.82 7.70 -0.93
C PRO A 50 -19.64 6.85 -0.44
N ALA A 51 -19.85 6.08 0.64
CA ALA A 51 -18.79 5.31 1.29
C ALA A 51 -18.06 4.34 0.35
N ARG A 52 -18.73 3.85 -0.69
CA ARG A 52 -18.15 2.96 -1.71
C ARG A 52 -16.99 3.58 -2.50
N TYR A 53 -16.85 4.90 -2.48
CA TYR A 53 -15.75 5.63 -3.13
C TYR A 53 -14.61 5.96 -2.18
N ILE A 54 -14.69 5.55 -0.93
CA ILE A 54 -13.69 5.78 0.10
C ILE A 54 -12.92 4.48 0.37
N VAL A 55 -11.60 4.55 0.36
CA VAL A 55 -10.70 3.46 0.71
C VAL A 55 -9.77 3.94 1.82
N ALA A 56 -9.77 3.23 2.93
CA ALA A 56 -8.81 3.42 4.01
C ALA A 56 -7.86 2.21 4.09
N VAL A 57 -6.57 2.48 4.19
CA VAL A 57 -5.51 1.47 4.17
C VAL A 57 -4.70 1.54 5.46
N THR A 58 -4.42 0.39 6.02
CA THR A 58 -3.57 0.20 7.20
C THR A 58 -2.65 -1.00 7.01
N PHE A 59 -1.85 -1.36 8.03
CA PHE A 59 -0.81 -2.39 7.90
C PHE A 59 -1.22 -3.76 8.42
N THR A 60 -2.19 -3.84 9.33
CA THR A 60 -2.61 -5.11 9.93
C THR A 60 -4.11 -5.36 9.76
N ASN A 61 -4.48 -6.62 9.63
CA ASN A 61 -5.89 -7.02 9.56
C ASN A 61 -6.67 -6.62 10.82
N LYS A 62 -6.01 -6.65 11.99
CA LYS A 62 -6.60 -6.20 13.24
C LYS A 62 -6.93 -4.72 13.19
N ALA A 63 -5.97 -3.87 12.82
CA ALA A 63 -6.16 -2.43 12.68
C ALA A 63 -7.25 -2.09 11.65
N ALA A 64 -7.28 -2.78 10.51
CA ALA A 64 -8.31 -2.60 9.49
C ALA A 64 -9.71 -2.92 10.02
N ARG A 65 -9.86 -4.02 10.76
CA ARG A 65 -11.13 -4.42 11.38
C ARG A 65 -11.61 -3.39 12.38
N GLU A 66 -10.73 -2.98 13.31
CA GLU A 66 -11.07 -1.99 14.35
C GLU A 66 -11.45 -0.64 13.72
N MET A 67 -10.74 -0.19 12.71
CA MET A 67 -11.05 1.05 11.98
C MET A 67 -12.40 0.95 11.29
N LYS A 68 -12.69 -0.16 10.62
CA LYS A 68 -13.97 -0.38 9.94
C LYS A 68 -15.14 -0.39 10.92
N GLU A 69 -14.99 -1.04 12.06
CA GLU A 69 -16.02 -1.06 13.12
C GLU A 69 -16.29 0.34 13.67
N ARG A 70 -15.24 1.12 13.94
CA ARG A 70 -15.38 2.50 14.44
C ARG A 70 -16.05 3.40 13.40
N ALA A 71 -15.62 3.35 12.14
CA ALA A 71 -16.24 4.12 11.06
C ALA A 71 -17.70 3.73 10.85
N SER A 72 -18.03 2.45 10.89
CA SER A 72 -19.40 1.95 10.73
C SER A 72 -20.33 2.41 11.87
N ARG A 73 -19.82 2.45 13.10
CA ARG A 73 -20.59 2.99 14.24
C ARG A 73 -20.89 4.49 14.06
N LEU A 74 -19.94 5.26 13.54
CA LEU A 74 -20.14 6.68 13.28
C LEU A 74 -21.13 6.94 12.14
N LEU A 75 -21.11 6.10 11.10
CA LEU A 75 -21.93 6.26 9.89
C LEU A 75 -23.37 5.78 10.04
N LYS A 76 -23.67 4.94 11.00
CA LYS A 76 -24.99 4.34 11.24
C LYS A 76 -25.65 3.69 10.03
N GLY A 77 -25.74 2.37 10.03
CA GLY A 77 -26.52 1.60 9.07
C GLY A 77 -26.01 1.66 7.62
N ARG A 78 -26.91 1.92 6.67
CA ARG A 78 -26.62 1.86 5.23
C ARG A 78 -25.59 2.87 4.73
N ALA A 79 -25.31 3.95 5.47
CA ALA A 79 -24.32 4.95 5.08
C ALA A 79 -22.89 4.39 5.02
N ALA A 80 -22.60 3.32 5.75
CA ALA A 80 -21.31 2.63 5.71
C ALA A 80 -21.19 1.61 4.54
N HIS A 81 -22.24 1.37 3.78
CA HIS A 81 -22.24 0.35 2.75
C HIS A 81 -21.23 0.66 1.64
N GLY A 82 -20.37 -0.31 1.36
CA GLY A 82 -19.35 -0.20 0.33
C GLY A 82 -18.05 0.46 0.79
N LEU A 83 -17.96 0.94 2.06
CA LEU A 83 -16.70 1.42 2.63
C LEU A 83 -15.65 0.31 2.59
N THR A 84 -14.50 0.58 1.99
CA THR A 84 -13.36 -0.31 2.00
C THR A 84 -12.36 0.14 3.06
N VAL A 85 -12.10 -0.75 4.02
CA VAL A 85 -11.00 -0.62 4.99
C VAL A 85 -10.19 -1.90 4.91
N SER A 86 -8.94 -1.82 4.50
CA SER A 86 -8.12 -3.00 4.27
C SER A 86 -6.65 -2.76 4.56
N THR A 87 -5.87 -3.83 4.56
CA THR A 87 -4.41 -3.74 4.48
C THR A 87 -3.96 -3.43 3.05
N PHE A 88 -2.70 -2.99 2.89
CA PHE A 88 -2.09 -2.84 1.57
C PHE A 88 -2.14 -4.12 0.75
N HIS A 89 -1.79 -5.25 1.35
CA HIS A 89 -1.77 -6.55 0.68
C HIS A 89 -3.16 -6.98 0.23
N ASN A 90 -4.19 -6.78 1.04
CA ASN A 90 -5.56 -7.10 0.67
C ASN A 90 -6.09 -6.17 -0.42
N LEU A 91 -5.72 -4.89 -0.41
CA LEU A 91 -6.05 -3.97 -1.49
C LEU A 91 -5.41 -4.44 -2.80
N GLY A 92 -4.13 -4.74 -2.78
CA GLY A 92 -3.39 -5.27 -3.94
C GLY A 92 -3.97 -6.58 -4.45
N LEU A 93 -4.27 -7.51 -3.55
CA LEU A 93 -4.92 -8.78 -3.90
C LEU A 93 -6.27 -8.57 -4.59
N ASN A 94 -7.09 -7.64 -4.11
CA ASN A 94 -8.36 -7.31 -4.75
C ASN A 94 -8.18 -6.74 -6.16
N ILE A 95 -7.15 -5.91 -6.36
CA ILE A 95 -6.80 -5.40 -7.69
C ILE A 95 -6.38 -6.55 -8.61
N ILE A 96 -5.48 -7.42 -8.18
CA ILE A 96 -4.99 -8.56 -8.96
C ILE A 96 -6.15 -9.50 -9.32
N ARG A 97 -7.03 -9.83 -8.39
CA ARG A 97 -8.19 -10.68 -8.65
C ARG A 97 -9.11 -10.12 -9.72
N LYS A 98 -9.35 -8.82 -9.72
CA LYS A 98 -10.20 -8.16 -10.70
C LYS A 98 -9.55 -7.97 -12.07
N GLU A 99 -8.24 -7.86 -12.10
CA GLU A 99 -7.46 -7.55 -13.30
C GLU A 99 -6.51 -8.69 -13.69
N CYS A 100 -6.72 -9.90 -13.18
CA CYS A 100 -5.81 -11.04 -13.37
C CYS A 100 -5.53 -11.35 -14.85
N ALA A 101 -6.53 -11.23 -15.73
CA ALA A 101 -6.37 -11.46 -17.16
C ALA A 101 -5.40 -10.45 -17.80
N ALA A 102 -5.47 -9.17 -17.41
CA ALA A 102 -4.57 -8.14 -17.90
C ALA A 102 -3.13 -8.35 -17.40
N LEU A 103 -2.97 -8.99 -16.24
CA LEU A 103 -1.67 -9.40 -15.68
C LEU A 103 -1.17 -10.75 -16.23
N GLY A 104 -1.97 -11.42 -17.06
CA GLY A 104 -1.64 -12.73 -17.61
C GLY A 104 -1.70 -13.87 -16.60
N TYR A 105 -2.52 -13.73 -15.56
CA TYR A 105 -2.82 -14.80 -14.59
C TYR A 105 -4.21 -15.40 -14.89
N LYS A 106 -4.36 -16.66 -14.51
CA LYS A 106 -5.66 -17.33 -14.51
C LYS A 106 -6.37 -17.08 -13.19
N LEU A 107 -7.69 -17.10 -13.20
CA LEU A 107 -8.50 -17.08 -11.98
C LEU A 107 -8.08 -18.24 -11.06
N GLY A 108 -8.12 -18.01 -9.75
CA GLY A 108 -7.70 -19.02 -8.79
C GLY A 108 -6.18 -19.16 -8.66
N PHE A 109 -5.43 -18.12 -9.02
CA PHE A 109 -3.97 -18.09 -8.77
C PHE A 109 -3.65 -18.32 -7.30
N SER A 110 -2.49 -18.93 -7.04
CA SER A 110 -2.00 -19.20 -5.68
C SER A 110 -1.25 -18.00 -5.12
N ILE A 111 -1.34 -17.81 -3.81
CA ILE A 111 -0.54 -16.83 -3.07
C ILE A 111 0.47 -17.60 -2.25
N PHE A 112 1.76 -17.42 -2.57
CA PHE A 112 2.85 -18.02 -1.84
C PHE A 112 3.18 -17.17 -0.63
N ASP A 113 3.14 -17.77 0.55
CA ASP A 113 3.62 -17.14 1.76
C ASP A 113 5.15 -17.15 1.85
N GLU A 114 5.68 -16.71 2.96
CA GLU A 114 7.14 -16.67 3.19
C GLU A 114 7.78 -18.07 3.13
N GLY A 115 7.12 -19.08 3.69
CA GLY A 115 7.59 -20.46 3.66
C GLY A 115 7.57 -21.05 2.25
N ASP A 116 6.48 -20.84 1.52
CA ASP A 116 6.34 -21.28 0.12
C ASP A 116 7.39 -20.63 -0.77
N SER A 117 7.59 -19.33 -0.60
CA SER A 117 8.58 -18.55 -1.38
C SER A 117 10.01 -19.03 -1.12
N LYS A 118 10.33 -19.31 0.14
CA LYS A 118 11.63 -19.87 0.53
C LYS A 118 11.83 -21.26 -0.05
N ALA A 119 10.84 -22.13 0.04
CA ALA A 119 10.89 -23.48 -0.50
C ALA A 119 11.10 -23.48 -2.02
N LEU A 120 10.37 -22.62 -2.74
CA LEU A 120 10.55 -22.48 -4.18
C LEU A 120 11.96 -22.00 -4.53
N LEU A 121 12.46 -20.99 -3.83
CA LEU A 121 13.82 -20.47 -4.07
C LEU A 121 14.89 -21.51 -3.79
N ALA A 122 14.75 -22.28 -2.69
CA ALA A 122 15.64 -23.38 -2.35
C ALA A 122 15.65 -24.45 -3.46
N GLU A 123 14.50 -24.81 -4.01
CA GLU A 123 14.40 -25.75 -5.14
C GLU A 123 15.14 -25.25 -6.38
N ILE A 124 15.00 -23.98 -6.71
CA ILE A 124 15.69 -23.36 -7.84
C ILE A 124 17.21 -23.36 -7.60
N MET A 125 17.64 -23.01 -6.38
CA MET A 125 19.06 -22.99 -6.02
C MET A 125 19.69 -24.38 -6.08
N LEU A 126 18.99 -25.41 -5.65
CA LEU A 126 19.48 -26.79 -5.75
C LEU A 126 19.69 -27.22 -7.20
N LYS A 127 18.83 -26.81 -8.12
CA LYS A 127 18.95 -27.11 -9.55
C LYS A 127 20.09 -26.35 -10.22
N GLU A 128 20.23 -25.06 -9.91
CA GLU A 128 21.18 -24.17 -10.58
C GLU A 128 22.58 -24.18 -9.96
N TYR A 129 22.68 -24.36 -8.63
CA TYR A 129 23.92 -24.18 -7.87
C TYR A 129 24.31 -25.39 -7.03
N SER A 130 23.57 -26.49 -7.09
CA SER A 130 23.80 -27.72 -6.35
C SER A 130 23.80 -27.54 -4.81
N GLY A 131 23.14 -26.51 -4.30
CA GLY A 131 23.00 -26.21 -2.88
C GLY A 131 21.99 -25.12 -2.61
N ASP A 132 21.53 -25.02 -1.39
CA ASP A 132 20.57 -24.04 -0.92
C ASP A 132 21.13 -23.12 0.20
N ASP A 133 22.44 -23.15 0.39
CA ASP A 133 23.14 -22.32 1.37
C ASP A 133 22.89 -20.83 1.07
N GLY A 134 22.46 -20.09 2.11
CA GLY A 134 22.18 -18.65 1.96
C GLY A 134 20.82 -18.29 1.35
N VAL A 135 19.89 -19.23 1.26
CA VAL A 135 18.54 -18.99 0.71
C VAL A 135 17.83 -17.81 1.38
N ASP A 136 17.97 -17.64 2.69
CA ASP A 136 17.35 -16.53 3.42
C ASP A 136 17.93 -15.18 3.01
N GLU A 137 19.23 -15.11 2.78
CA GLU A 137 19.88 -13.88 2.32
C GLU A 137 19.49 -13.54 0.89
N ILE A 138 19.45 -14.52 -0.01
CA ILE A 138 18.99 -14.35 -1.39
C ILE A 138 17.53 -13.86 -1.41
N ARG A 139 16.66 -14.49 -0.60
CA ARG A 139 15.27 -14.08 -0.47
C ARG A 139 15.13 -12.65 0.03
N ARG A 140 15.93 -12.26 1.03
CA ARG A 140 15.95 -10.90 1.57
C ARG A 140 16.36 -9.88 0.50
N LEU A 141 17.36 -10.20 -0.31
CA LEU A 141 17.79 -9.33 -1.42
C LEU A 141 16.69 -9.19 -2.48
N ILE A 142 16.07 -10.29 -2.89
CA ILE A 142 14.97 -10.28 -3.85
C ILE A 142 13.79 -9.46 -3.30
N GLY A 143 13.39 -9.67 -2.05
CA GLY A 143 12.33 -8.90 -1.38
C GLY A 143 12.63 -7.41 -1.35
N GLY A 144 13.86 -7.02 -1.02
CA GLY A 144 14.30 -5.63 -1.03
C GLY A 144 14.19 -4.98 -2.42
N TRP A 145 14.57 -5.68 -3.48
CA TRP A 145 14.39 -5.19 -4.85
C TRP A 145 12.91 -5.05 -5.23
N LYS A 146 12.08 -6.00 -4.84
CA LYS A 146 10.63 -5.92 -5.09
C LYS A 146 9.97 -4.76 -4.35
N ASP A 147 10.36 -4.52 -3.10
CA ASP A 147 9.91 -3.38 -2.32
C ASP A 147 10.29 -2.03 -2.94
N GLU A 148 11.44 -1.97 -3.61
CA GLU A 148 11.93 -0.79 -4.31
C GLU A 148 11.48 -0.73 -5.79
N LEU A 149 10.65 -1.66 -6.24
CA LEU A 149 10.17 -1.80 -7.63
C LEU A 149 11.31 -2.00 -8.65
N ILE A 150 12.39 -2.62 -8.23
CA ILE A 150 13.53 -2.97 -9.09
C ILE A 150 13.22 -4.30 -9.78
N SER A 151 13.21 -4.30 -11.12
CA SER A 151 13.00 -5.51 -11.90
C SER A 151 14.23 -6.46 -11.84
N PRO A 152 14.07 -7.75 -12.20
CA PRO A 152 15.19 -8.67 -12.32
C PRO A 152 16.33 -8.15 -13.23
N GLU A 153 15.97 -7.50 -14.34
CA GLU A 153 16.95 -6.93 -15.28
C GLU A 153 17.70 -5.76 -14.64
N GLN A 154 17.00 -4.86 -13.97
CA GLN A 154 17.60 -3.75 -13.23
C GLN A 154 18.48 -4.24 -12.08
N ALA A 155 18.04 -5.30 -11.38
CA ALA A 155 18.84 -5.92 -10.32
C ALA A 155 20.16 -6.48 -10.85
N LEU A 156 20.15 -7.11 -12.04
CA LEU A 156 21.36 -7.58 -12.71
C LEU A 156 22.32 -6.45 -13.06
N GLU A 157 21.81 -5.33 -13.58
CA GLU A 157 22.61 -4.15 -13.93
C GLU A 157 23.22 -3.47 -12.70
N GLN A 158 22.52 -3.47 -11.58
CA GLN A 158 22.90 -2.78 -10.35
C GLN A 158 23.73 -3.64 -9.40
N ALA A 159 23.74 -4.97 -9.58
CA ALA A 159 24.38 -5.91 -8.67
C ALA A 159 25.88 -5.62 -8.50
N ARG A 160 26.33 -5.66 -7.25
CA ARG A 160 27.75 -5.50 -6.89
C ARG A 160 28.21 -6.73 -6.11
N GLY A 161 29.27 -7.34 -6.63
CA GLY A 161 29.86 -8.54 -6.04
C GLY A 161 29.07 -9.82 -6.32
N ALA A 162 29.69 -10.96 -5.99
CA ALA A 162 29.18 -12.28 -6.35
C ALA A 162 27.79 -12.58 -5.77
N GLN A 163 27.56 -12.22 -4.51
CA GLN A 163 26.29 -12.52 -3.83
C GLN A 163 25.09 -11.81 -4.47
N GLN A 164 25.22 -10.50 -4.75
CA GLN A 164 24.15 -9.76 -5.41
C GLN A 164 23.93 -10.21 -6.85
N SER A 165 25.01 -10.55 -7.56
CA SER A 165 24.91 -11.06 -8.93
C SER A 165 24.18 -12.40 -8.97
N THR A 166 24.48 -13.29 -8.04
CA THR A 166 23.76 -14.58 -7.90
C THR A 166 22.29 -14.34 -7.54
N ALA A 167 22.00 -13.47 -6.56
CA ALA A 167 20.63 -13.15 -6.17
C ALA A 167 19.83 -12.54 -7.34
N ALA A 168 20.43 -11.67 -8.14
CA ALA A 168 19.77 -11.05 -9.28
C ALA A 168 19.45 -12.07 -10.40
N ALA A 169 20.35 -13.00 -10.66
CA ALA A 169 20.10 -14.10 -11.61
C ALA A 169 18.96 -15.01 -11.12
N LEU A 170 18.98 -15.37 -9.83
CA LEU A 170 17.92 -16.17 -9.22
C LEU A 170 16.58 -15.44 -9.16
N TYR A 171 16.58 -14.13 -9.03
CA TYR A 171 15.38 -13.31 -9.02
C TYR A 171 14.57 -13.47 -10.33
N GLY A 172 15.25 -13.41 -11.47
CA GLY A 172 14.58 -13.63 -12.76
C GLY A 172 13.98 -15.03 -12.87
N GLU A 173 14.71 -16.06 -12.47
CA GLU A 173 14.22 -17.44 -12.48
C GLU A 173 13.06 -17.65 -11.50
N TYR A 174 13.17 -17.10 -10.30
CA TYR A 174 12.12 -17.12 -9.27
C TYR A 174 10.80 -16.51 -9.79
N GLN A 175 10.85 -15.34 -10.42
CA GLN A 175 9.67 -14.68 -10.98
C GLN A 175 9.05 -15.49 -12.13
N ARG A 176 9.86 -16.05 -13.01
CA ARG A 176 9.38 -16.92 -14.10
C ARG A 176 8.69 -18.17 -13.56
N THR A 177 9.27 -18.79 -12.54
CA THR A 177 8.73 -20.01 -11.92
C THR A 177 7.41 -19.74 -11.19
N LEU A 178 7.33 -18.64 -10.44
CA LEU A 178 6.06 -18.20 -9.83
C LEU A 178 4.97 -18.04 -10.91
N LYS A 179 5.29 -17.36 -11.99
CA LYS A 179 4.35 -17.15 -13.10
C LYS A 179 3.92 -18.45 -13.74
N ALA A 180 4.85 -19.39 -13.96
CA ALA A 180 4.56 -20.70 -14.52
C ALA A 180 3.61 -21.51 -13.64
N TYR A 181 3.69 -21.36 -12.32
CA TYR A 181 2.77 -21.97 -11.35
C TYR A 181 1.45 -21.21 -11.19
N ASN A 182 1.23 -20.16 -11.96
CA ASN A 182 0.10 -19.26 -11.75
C ASN A 182 0.04 -18.79 -10.29
N ALA A 183 1.17 -18.36 -9.77
CA ALA A 183 1.34 -17.95 -8.38
C ALA A 183 1.94 -16.55 -8.26
N VAL A 184 1.64 -15.90 -7.17
CA VAL A 184 2.21 -14.62 -6.73
C VAL A 184 2.74 -14.78 -5.31
N ASP A 185 3.75 -14.04 -4.94
CA ASP A 185 4.17 -13.92 -3.53
C ASP A 185 3.58 -12.65 -2.88
N PHE A 186 3.88 -12.41 -1.60
CA PHE A 186 3.35 -11.26 -0.89
C PHE A 186 3.82 -9.93 -1.47
N ASP A 187 5.07 -9.84 -1.94
CA ASP A 187 5.59 -8.61 -2.54
C ASP A 187 4.90 -8.31 -3.88
N ASP A 188 4.54 -9.34 -4.64
CA ASP A 188 3.76 -9.21 -5.87
C ASP A 188 2.38 -8.62 -5.64
N LEU A 189 1.79 -8.79 -4.46
CA LEU A 189 0.48 -8.20 -4.15
C LEU A 189 0.49 -6.67 -4.24
N ILE A 190 1.65 -6.04 -4.06
CA ILE A 190 1.84 -4.60 -4.24
C ILE A 190 2.49 -4.30 -5.60
N GLY A 191 3.55 -5.01 -5.95
CA GLY A 191 4.33 -4.75 -7.15
C GLY A 191 3.57 -4.97 -8.46
N LEU A 192 2.75 -6.01 -8.56
CA LEU A 192 1.96 -6.28 -9.76
C LEU A 192 0.88 -5.22 -10.04
N PRO A 193 0.10 -4.74 -9.06
CA PRO A 193 -0.78 -3.60 -9.27
C PRO A 193 -0.06 -2.35 -9.74
N VAL A 194 1.11 -2.02 -9.17
CA VAL A 194 1.91 -0.87 -9.59
C VAL A 194 2.32 -1.02 -11.06
N LYS A 195 2.86 -2.16 -11.44
CA LYS A 195 3.26 -2.45 -12.82
C LYS A 195 2.07 -2.34 -13.77
N LEU A 196 0.94 -2.96 -13.42
CA LEU A 196 -0.29 -2.91 -14.20
C LEU A 196 -0.74 -1.48 -14.47
N PHE A 197 -0.79 -0.64 -13.45
CA PHE A 197 -1.24 0.74 -13.56
C PHE A 197 -0.27 1.62 -14.37
N GLN A 198 1.02 1.32 -14.32
CA GLN A 198 2.02 2.02 -15.14
C GLN A 198 1.92 1.63 -16.62
N GLU A 199 1.65 0.36 -16.92
CA GLU A 199 1.57 -0.17 -18.28
C GLU A 199 0.19 0.00 -18.93
N GLN A 200 -0.88 0.12 -18.14
CA GLN A 200 -2.27 0.14 -18.58
C GLN A 200 -3.04 1.36 -18.02
N PRO A 201 -2.82 2.56 -18.57
CA PRO A 201 -3.44 3.79 -18.05
C PRO A 201 -4.97 3.75 -18.00
N GLN A 202 -5.61 3.01 -18.91
CA GLN A 202 -7.07 2.86 -18.93
C GLN A 202 -7.58 2.04 -17.73
N ILE A 203 -6.82 1.05 -17.28
CA ILE A 203 -7.15 0.28 -16.07
C ILE A 203 -6.95 1.17 -14.83
N LEU A 204 -5.85 1.93 -14.77
CA LEU A 204 -5.62 2.90 -13.71
C LEU A 204 -6.77 3.91 -13.62
N ALA A 205 -7.20 4.49 -14.73
CA ALA A 205 -8.30 5.44 -14.78
C ALA A 205 -9.61 4.83 -14.24
N LYS A 206 -9.87 3.55 -14.52
CA LYS A 206 -11.02 2.81 -13.97
C LYS A 206 -10.96 2.75 -12.44
N TRP A 207 -9.80 2.45 -11.87
CA TRP A 207 -9.61 2.37 -10.43
C TRP A 207 -9.65 3.74 -9.76
N GLN A 208 -9.08 4.77 -10.36
CA GLN A 208 -9.16 6.15 -9.87
C GLN A 208 -10.60 6.67 -9.83
N ARG A 209 -11.48 6.23 -10.73
CA ARG A 209 -12.92 6.55 -10.66
C ARG A 209 -13.64 5.84 -9.52
N ARG A 210 -13.17 4.66 -9.11
CA ARG A 210 -13.72 3.90 -7.97
C ARG A 210 -13.23 4.39 -6.63
N ILE A 211 -12.00 4.92 -6.57
CA ILE A 211 -11.38 5.40 -5.34
C ILE A 211 -11.28 6.92 -5.44
N ARG A 212 -12.28 7.60 -4.89
CA ARG A 212 -12.33 9.07 -4.94
C ARG A 212 -11.64 9.72 -3.75
N TYR A 213 -11.56 9.03 -2.63
CA TYR A 213 -10.84 9.49 -1.45
C TYR A 213 -10.06 8.34 -0.82
N LEU A 214 -8.78 8.56 -0.58
CA LEU A 214 -7.87 7.58 -0.03
C LEU A 214 -7.38 8.05 1.34
N LEU A 215 -7.45 7.17 2.34
CA LEU A 215 -6.93 7.44 3.68
C LEU A 215 -5.87 6.38 4.02
N ILE A 216 -4.76 6.82 4.58
CA ILE A 216 -3.63 5.96 4.93
C ILE A 216 -3.29 6.18 6.40
N ASP A 217 -3.32 5.11 7.18
CA ASP A 217 -2.83 5.09 8.55
C ASP A 217 -1.40 4.58 8.62
N GLU A 218 -0.68 4.98 9.66
CA GLU A 218 0.74 4.60 9.89
C GLU A 218 1.62 4.83 8.64
N TYR A 219 1.46 5.98 8.04
CA TYR A 219 2.12 6.34 6.78
C TYR A 219 3.65 6.20 6.83
N GLN A 220 4.28 6.43 8.01
CA GLN A 220 5.71 6.28 8.21
C GLN A 220 6.23 4.86 7.90
N ASP A 221 5.38 3.84 7.95
CA ASP A 221 5.75 2.44 7.72
C ASP A 221 5.67 2.03 6.24
N THR A 222 5.27 2.94 5.33
CA THR A 222 5.17 2.64 3.90
C THR A 222 6.54 2.48 3.25
N ASN A 223 6.70 1.43 2.43
CA ASN A 223 7.85 1.26 1.54
C ASN A 223 7.63 1.93 0.18
N ALA A 224 8.64 1.90 -0.70
CA ALA A 224 8.58 2.57 -2.00
C ALA A 224 7.47 2.02 -2.90
N SER A 225 7.24 0.71 -2.93
CA SER A 225 6.19 0.09 -3.73
C SER A 225 4.79 0.47 -3.25
N GLN A 226 4.56 0.45 -1.94
CA GLN A 226 3.31 0.88 -1.32
C GLN A 226 3.04 2.36 -1.58
N TYR A 227 4.05 3.20 -1.40
CA TYR A 227 3.98 4.62 -1.70
C TYR A 227 3.61 4.88 -3.17
N ARG A 228 4.24 4.15 -4.09
CA ARG A 228 3.95 4.29 -5.53
C ARG A 228 2.52 3.87 -5.88
N LEU A 229 2.02 2.79 -5.27
CA LEU A 229 0.63 2.36 -5.45
C LEU A 229 -0.35 3.44 -4.98
N LEU A 230 -0.13 4.03 -3.81
CA LEU A 230 -0.96 5.12 -3.30
C LEU A 230 -0.96 6.34 -4.23
N GLY A 231 0.21 6.74 -4.72
CA GLY A 231 0.36 7.86 -5.65
C GLY A 231 -0.41 7.64 -6.96
N LEU A 232 -0.34 6.43 -7.51
CA LEU A 232 -1.07 6.06 -8.72
C LEU A 232 -2.59 6.09 -8.48
N LEU A 233 -3.08 5.54 -7.38
CA LEU A 233 -4.50 5.51 -7.06
C LEU A 233 -5.06 6.91 -6.74
N ALA A 234 -4.31 7.75 -6.03
CA ALA A 234 -4.70 9.13 -5.76
C ALA A 234 -4.77 9.97 -7.04
N GLY A 235 -3.86 9.72 -7.98
CA GLY A 235 -3.83 10.35 -9.29
C GLY A 235 -3.68 11.87 -9.21
N GLU A 236 -4.07 12.54 -10.28
CA GLU A 236 -3.99 14.00 -10.37
C GLU A 236 -4.91 14.74 -9.41
N ARG A 237 -5.99 14.13 -8.99
CA ARG A 237 -6.90 14.74 -7.99
C ARG A 237 -6.23 14.88 -6.65
N GLY A 238 -5.30 13.97 -6.31
CA GLY A 238 -4.55 13.97 -5.06
C GLY A 238 -5.43 13.99 -3.81
N GLN A 239 -6.65 13.47 -3.87
CA GLN A 239 -7.58 13.49 -2.74
C GLN A 239 -7.24 12.34 -1.79
N PHE A 240 -6.32 12.59 -0.89
CA PHE A 240 -5.96 11.64 0.15
C PHE A 240 -5.60 12.34 1.46
N THR A 241 -5.70 11.59 2.53
CA THR A 241 -5.16 11.95 3.84
C THR A 241 -4.26 10.84 4.33
N ALA A 242 -3.02 11.17 4.58
CA ALA A 242 -2.06 10.28 5.24
C ALA A 242 -1.86 10.72 6.67
N VAL A 243 -1.92 9.78 7.60
CA VAL A 243 -1.71 10.00 9.03
C VAL A 243 -0.51 9.17 9.46
N GLY A 244 0.43 9.78 10.16
CA GLY A 244 1.65 9.13 10.59
C GLY A 244 2.25 9.75 11.85
N ASP A 245 3.27 9.07 12.37
CA ASP A 245 4.02 9.49 13.54
C ASP A 245 5.17 10.41 13.11
N ASP A 246 5.25 11.60 13.72
CA ASP A 246 6.30 12.58 13.43
C ASP A 246 7.66 12.11 13.96
N ASP A 247 7.67 11.49 15.13
CA ASP A 247 8.90 11.01 15.79
C ASP A 247 9.54 9.82 15.04
N GLN A 248 8.72 9.04 14.33
CA GLN A 248 9.19 7.88 13.54
C GLN A 248 9.53 8.24 12.10
N SER A 249 9.02 9.36 11.57
CA SER A 249 9.30 9.82 10.20
C SER A 249 10.76 10.24 9.99
N ILE A 250 11.52 10.49 11.07
CA ILE A 250 12.94 10.88 11.06
C ILE A 250 13.83 9.71 10.56
N TYR A 251 13.40 8.48 10.72
CA TYR A 251 14.09 7.28 10.23
C TYR A 251 13.64 6.88 8.84
N ALA A 252 13.17 7.87 8.11
CA ALA A 252 12.65 7.79 6.77
C ALA A 252 13.33 6.73 5.93
N TRP A 253 12.56 5.78 5.54
CA TRP A 253 12.78 4.82 4.50
C TRP A 253 13.53 5.44 3.33
N ARG A 254 14.52 4.73 2.84
CA ARG A 254 15.33 5.11 1.68
C ARG A 254 14.41 5.49 0.52
N GLY A 255 14.23 6.78 0.30
CA GLY A 255 13.50 7.34 -0.83
C GLY A 255 12.03 7.74 -0.62
N ALA A 256 11.37 7.34 0.46
CA ALA A 256 10.03 7.84 0.79
C ALA A 256 10.17 9.08 1.70
N ARG A 257 10.33 10.24 1.09
CA ARG A 257 10.24 11.52 1.82
C ARG A 257 8.77 11.92 1.90
N PRO A 258 8.26 12.34 3.09
CA PRO A 258 6.94 12.97 3.21
C PRO A 258 6.74 14.09 2.20
N GLU A 259 7.83 14.78 1.86
CA GLU A 259 7.86 15.85 0.85
C GLU A 259 7.48 15.36 -0.55
N ASN A 260 7.71 14.10 -0.89
CA ASN A 260 7.36 13.56 -2.21
C ASN A 260 5.85 13.37 -2.42
N LEU A 261 5.09 13.09 -1.36
CA LEU A 261 3.62 13.13 -1.41
C LEU A 261 3.11 14.55 -1.58
N LEU A 262 3.77 15.51 -0.92
CA LEU A 262 3.42 16.91 -0.97
C LEU A 262 3.89 17.60 -2.27
N GLN A 263 4.98 17.13 -2.86
CA GLN A 263 5.46 17.60 -4.18
C GLN A 263 4.51 17.23 -5.32
N LEU A 264 3.66 16.22 -5.12
CA LEU A 264 2.67 15.89 -6.12
C LEU A 264 1.62 17.00 -6.34
N LYS A 265 1.37 17.93 -5.40
CA LYS A 265 0.59 19.20 -5.62
C LYS A 265 0.37 20.03 -4.33
N GLY A 266 1.39 20.70 -3.80
CA GLY A 266 1.18 21.80 -2.83
C GLY A 266 0.35 21.42 -1.58
N GLY A 267 0.59 20.26 -1.01
CA GLY A 267 -0.20 19.75 0.12
C GLY A 267 0.07 20.48 1.44
N VAL A 268 -0.95 20.57 2.27
CA VAL A 268 -0.89 21.20 3.60
C VAL A 268 -0.36 20.21 4.64
N ARG A 269 0.63 20.63 5.42
CA ARG A 269 1.08 19.92 6.62
C ARG A 269 0.28 20.41 7.82
N SER A 270 -0.41 19.52 8.52
CA SER A 270 -1.00 19.82 9.82
C SER A 270 -0.34 18.94 10.89
N GLY A 271 0.38 19.56 11.81
CA GLY A 271 0.87 18.87 13.01
C GLY A 271 -0.22 18.87 14.08
N ILE A 272 -0.62 17.71 14.54
CA ILE A 272 -1.53 17.55 15.68
C ILE A 272 -0.71 17.09 16.89
N GLY A 273 -0.35 18.02 17.74
CA GLY A 273 0.33 17.81 19.03
C GLY A 273 -0.64 17.73 20.18
#